data_7c273c5a4e13e93dce3499ea0c33164b
#
_entry.id   7c273c5a4e13e93dce3499ea0c33164b
#
_cell.length_a   1.000
_cell.length_b   1.000
_cell.length_c   1.000
_cell.angle_alpha   90.00
_cell.angle_beta   90.00
_cell.angle_gamma   90.00
#
_symmetry.space_group_name_H-M   'P 1'
#
loop_
_entity.id
_entity.type
_entity.pdbx_description
1 polymer ?
#
loop_
_entity_poly.entity_id
_entity_poly.type
_entity_poly.pdbx_seq_one_letter_code
_entity_poly.pdbx_strand_id
1 'polypeptide(L)'
;FVAHNAIFSPLFSEYAVNNGHPAVQNLLKVASCDRLPYQDNSFDYAISVNSIHNLDKDGVKKSLEEIQRVSKKNSFIKVNGYKNEEEKKLLNEWNLVAKTILHVDEWLEIFKETGYTGDYYWFTP
;
A
#
# COMPACT_ATOMS: atom_id res chain seq x y z
N PHE A 1 -2.02 -21.12 -1.15
CA PHE A 1 -2.44 -19.75 -0.86
C PHE A 1 -3.84 -19.50 -1.43
N VAL A 2 -4.78 -19.20 -0.59
CA VAL A 2 -6.13 -18.83 -1.03
C VAL A 2 -6.33 -17.33 -0.74
N ALA A 3 -6.30 -16.50 -1.78
CA ALA A 3 -6.69 -15.11 -1.69
C ALA A 3 -8.22 -15.02 -1.73
N HIS A 4 -8.84 -14.65 -0.63
CA HIS A 4 -10.29 -14.52 -0.58
C HIS A 4 -10.80 -13.21 -1.20
N ASN A 5 -10.01 -12.16 -1.21
CA ASN A 5 -10.30 -10.90 -1.89
C ASN A 5 -9.02 -10.18 -2.25
N ALA A 6 -8.99 -9.50 -3.39
CA ALA A 6 -7.92 -8.62 -3.80
C ALA A 6 -8.46 -7.22 -4.06
N ILE A 7 -7.69 -6.19 -3.67
CA ILE A 7 -8.06 -4.78 -3.80
C ILE A 7 -6.96 -4.07 -4.57
N PHE A 8 -7.36 -3.22 -5.51
CA PHE A 8 -6.45 -2.41 -6.30
C PHE A 8 -6.65 -0.92 -6.04
N SER A 9 -5.56 -0.18 -6.01
CA SER A 9 -5.54 1.28 -5.81
C SER A 9 -6.20 2.05 -6.98
N PRO A 10 -6.76 3.23 -6.74
CA PRO A 10 -7.77 3.88 -7.58
C PRO A 10 -7.35 4.27 -9.00
N LEU A 11 -6.09 4.45 -9.31
CA LEU A 11 -5.66 4.98 -10.62
C LEU A 11 -5.95 4.05 -11.81
N PHE A 12 -6.04 2.72 -11.58
CA PHE A 12 -6.26 1.72 -12.64
C PHE A 12 -7.23 0.62 -12.20
N SER A 13 -7.97 0.87 -11.14
CA SER A 13 -8.71 -0.17 -10.45
C SER A 13 -9.85 -0.78 -11.28
N GLU A 14 -10.63 0.03 -12.01
CA GLU A 14 -11.71 -0.47 -12.85
C GLU A 14 -11.17 -1.33 -14.00
N TYR A 15 -10.12 -0.87 -14.67
CA TYR A 15 -9.46 -1.64 -15.71
C TYR A 15 -8.90 -2.96 -15.17
N ALA A 16 -8.20 -2.92 -14.04
CA ALA A 16 -7.62 -4.11 -13.42
C ALA A 16 -8.69 -5.13 -12.99
N VAL A 17 -9.79 -4.67 -12.42
CA VAL A 17 -10.92 -5.52 -12.03
C VAL A 17 -11.58 -6.15 -13.25
N ASN A 18 -11.84 -5.37 -14.31
CA ASN A 18 -12.50 -5.84 -15.52
C ASN A 18 -11.62 -6.75 -16.38
N ASN A 19 -10.30 -6.62 -16.29
CA ASN A 19 -9.32 -7.38 -17.07
C ASN A 19 -8.46 -8.34 -16.23
N GLY A 20 -8.83 -8.57 -14.98
CA GLY A 20 -8.14 -9.52 -14.11
C GLY A 20 -8.21 -10.96 -14.62
N HIS A 21 -7.28 -11.78 -14.18
CA HIS A 21 -7.27 -13.19 -14.56
C HIS A 21 -8.61 -13.87 -14.16
N PRO A 22 -9.25 -14.65 -15.06
CA PRO A 22 -10.56 -15.24 -14.79
C PRO A 22 -10.67 -16.01 -13.48
N ALA A 23 -9.60 -16.68 -13.05
CA ALA A 23 -9.58 -17.46 -11.82
C ALA A 23 -9.77 -16.65 -10.54
N VAL A 24 -9.47 -15.32 -10.56
CA VAL A 24 -9.54 -14.43 -9.39
C VAL A 24 -10.43 -13.22 -9.62
N GLN A 25 -11.00 -13.05 -10.79
CA GLN A 25 -11.76 -11.85 -11.15
C GLN A 25 -12.94 -11.58 -10.20
N ASN A 26 -13.63 -12.60 -9.73
CA ASN A 26 -14.71 -12.48 -8.76
C ASN A 26 -14.26 -12.06 -7.35
N LEU A 27 -12.95 -12.11 -7.08
CA LEU A 27 -12.35 -11.68 -5.82
C LEU A 27 -11.86 -10.22 -5.88
N LEU A 28 -11.85 -9.61 -7.06
CA LEU A 28 -11.36 -8.26 -7.28
C LEU A 28 -12.44 -7.23 -6.98
N LYS A 29 -12.06 -6.16 -6.29
CA LYS A 29 -12.94 -5.01 -6.00
C LYS A 29 -12.22 -3.70 -6.25
N VAL A 30 -12.96 -2.72 -6.76
CA VAL A 30 -12.51 -1.34 -6.86
C VAL A 30 -12.67 -0.66 -5.50
N ALA A 31 -11.56 -0.22 -4.92
CA ALA A 31 -11.59 0.54 -3.67
C ALA A 31 -10.36 1.43 -3.55
N SER A 32 -10.47 2.51 -2.78
CA SER A 32 -9.32 3.30 -2.37
C SER A 32 -8.64 2.66 -1.16
N CYS A 33 -7.30 2.69 -1.14
CA CYS A 33 -6.52 2.13 -0.02
C CYS A 33 -6.80 2.85 1.31
N ASP A 34 -7.21 4.12 1.28
CA ASP A 34 -7.54 4.92 2.45
C ASP A 34 -8.97 4.71 2.98
N ARG A 35 -9.75 3.88 2.30
CA ARG A 35 -11.11 3.50 2.69
C ARG A 35 -11.45 2.11 2.18
N LEU A 36 -11.06 1.09 2.91
CA LEU A 36 -11.32 -0.29 2.53
C LEU A 36 -12.75 -0.72 2.89
N PRO A 37 -13.52 -1.32 1.96
CA PRO A 37 -14.92 -1.70 2.17
C PRO A 37 -15.05 -3.02 2.95
N TYR A 38 -14.30 -3.17 4.02
CA TYR A 38 -14.29 -4.37 4.85
C TYR A 38 -14.35 -4.02 6.32
N GLN A 39 -14.90 -4.93 7.11
CA GLN A 39 -14.93 -4.83 8.57
C GLN A 39 -13.54 -5.07 9.17
N ASP A 40 -13.37 -4.68 10.43
CA ASP A 40 -12.15 -4.95 11.20
C ASP A 40 -11.83 -6.45 11.20
N ASN A 41 -10.54 -6.76 11.09
CA ASN A 41 -10.04 -8.14 11.15
C ASN A 41 -10.67 -9.08 10.09
N SER A 42 -11.03 -8.55 8.93
CA SER A 42 -11.63 -9.35 7.84
C SER A 42 -10.66 -10.32 7.18
N PHE A 43 -9.37 -10.07 7.29
CA PHE A 43 -8.32 -10.89 6.66
C PHE A 43 -7.27 -11.31 7.68
N ASP A 44 -6.69 -12.48 7.48
CA ASP A 44 -5.52 -12.90 8.27
C ASP A 44 -4.32 -12.02 7.97
N TYR A 45 -4.08 -11.70 6.69
CA TYR A 45 -2.98 -10.88 6.22
C TYR A 45 -3.42 -9.84 5.19
N ALA A 46 -2.79 -8.67 5.20
CA ALA A 46 -2.92 -7.67 4.14
C ALA A 46 -1.55 -7.35 3.54
N ILE A 47 -1.50 -7.19 2.23
CA ILE A 47 -0.27 -6.89 1.49
C ILE A 47 -0.50 -5.67 0.60
N SER A 48 0.40 -4.70 0.66
CA SER A 48 0.42 -3.54 -0.23
C SER A 48 1.79 -3.40 -0.87
N VAL A 49 1.85 -3.49 -2.18
CA VAL A 49 3.09 -3.40 -2.96
C VAL A 49 2.99 -2.24 -3.94
N ASN A 50 3.87 -1.24 -3.80
CA ASN A 50 3.97 -0.07 -4.67
C ASN A 50 2.62 0.64 -4.89
N SER A 51 1.78 0.73 -3.87
CA SER A 51 0.42 1.23 -3.98
C SER A 51 0.16 2.48 -3.13
N ILE A 52 0.30 2.39 -1.82
CA ILE A 52 -0.09 3.48 -0.91
C ILE A 52 0.70 4.78 -1.13
N HIS A 53 1.96 4.71 -1.57
CA HIS A 53 2.77 5.89 -1.86
C HIS A 53 2.29 6.70 -3.07
N ASN A 54 1.33 6.18 -3.84
CA ASN A 54 0.67 6.93 -4.92
C ASN A 54 -0.34 7.96 -4.38
N LEU A 55 -0.74 7.84 -3.13
CA LEU A 55 -1.54 8.83 -2.42
C LEU A 55 -0.66 9.93 -1.83
N ASP A 56 -1.29 11.04 -1.45
CA ASP A 56 -0.62 12.06 -0.65
C ASP A 56 -0.34 11.54 0.78
N LYS A 57 0.36 12.33 1.59
CA LYS A 57 0.80 11.92 2.92
C LYS A 57 -0.38 11.56 3.84
N ASP A 58 -1.48 12.30 3.76
CA ASP A 58 -2.68 12.01 4.54
C ASP A 58 -3.35 10.70 4.09
N GLY A 59 -3.44 10.48 2.79
CA GLY A 59 -3.92 9.23 2.20
C GLY A 59 -3.06 8.03 2.57
N VAL A 60 -1.74 8.20 2.61
CA VAL A 60 -0.80 7.17 3.10
C VAL A 60 -1.09 6.80 4.55
N LYS A 61 -1.24 7.80 5.43
CA LYS A 61 -1.55 7.55 6.85
C LYS A 61 -2.86 6.79 7.02
N LYS A 62 -3.91 7.23 6.35
CA LYS A 62 -5.21 6.54 6.38
C LYS A 62 -5.12 5.12 5.83
N SER A 63 -4.34 4.91 4.76
CA SER A 63 -4.14 3.57 4.20
C SER A 63 -3.44 2.63 5.17
N LEU A 64 -2.45 3.11 5.92
CA LEU A 64 -1.77 2.31 6.95
C LEU A 64 -2.73 1.93 8.08
N GLU A 65 -3.56 2.87 8.53
CA GLU A 65 -4.60 2.61 9.52
C GLU A 65 -5.61 1.57 9.03
N GLU A 66 -6.04 1.66 7.76
CA GLU A 66 -6.96 0.71 7.14
C GLU A 66 -6.33 -0.69 6.98
N ILE A 67 -5.08 -0.77 6.52
CA ILE A 67 -4.33 -2.03 6.42
C ILE A 67 -4.23 -2.70 7.80
N GLN A 68 -3.89 -1.92 8.82
CA GLN A 68 -3.82 -2.41 10.20
C GLN A 68 -5.19 -2.86 10.72
N ARG A 69 -6.23 -2.11 10.42
CA ARG A 69 -7.61 -2.38 10.85
C ARG A 69 -8.15 -3.70 10.28
N VAL A 70 -7.94 -3.95 9.00
CA VAL A 70 -8.49 -5.14 8.33
C VAL A 70 -7.65 -6.40 8.51
N SER A 71 -6.40 -6.28 8.95
CA SER A 71 -5.46 -7.39 9.15
C SER A 71 -5.59 -7.97 10.55
N LYS A 72 -5.92 -9.25 10.64
CA LYS A 72 -6.06 -9.93 11.91
C LYS A 72 -4.73 -10.36 12.53
N LYS A 73 -3.80 -10.87 11.72
CA LYS A 73 -2.52 -11.43 12.18
C LYS A 73 -1.34 -10.52 11.85
N ASN A 74 -1.12 -10.21 10.58
CA ASN A 74 -0.01 -9.36 10.16
C ASN A 74 -0.28 -8.71 8.80
N SER A 75 0.58 -7.76 8.44
CA SER A 75 0.55 -7.10 7.14
C SER A 75 1.97 -6.84 6.64
N PHE A 76 2.09 -6.62 5.34
CA PHE A 76 3.33 -6.27 4.67
C PHE A 76 3.12 -5.12 3.70
N ILE A 77 4.00 -4.15 3.72
CA ILE A 77 4.01 -3.06 2.74
C ILE A 77 5.38 -2.96 2.05
N LYS A 78 5.34 -2.65 0.76
CA LYS A 78 6.50 -2.23 -0.01
C LYS A 78 6.25 -0.83 -0.54
N VAL A 79 7.11 0.11 -0.19
CA VAL A 79 7.05 1.52 -0.59
C VAL A 79 8.41 2.04 -1.01
N ASN A 80 8.43 3.15 -1.73
CA ASN A 80 9.66 3.87 -2.04
C ASN A 80 10.20 4.53 -0.76
N GLY A 81 11.47 4.37 -0.49
CA GLY A 81 12.13 5.02 0.63
C GLY A 81 13.61 5.24 0.34
N TYR A 82 14.17 6.36 0.77
CA TYR A 82 15.57 6.69 0.58
C TYR A 82 16.28 6.93 1.91
N LYS A 83 17.59 6.71 1.92
CA LYS A 83 18.48 6.89 3.08
C LYS A 83 19.47 8.04 2.91
N ASN A 84 19.67 8.50 1.68
CA ASN A 84 20.61 9.56 1.34
C ASN A 84 20.17 10.30 0.07
N GLU A 85 20.84 11.41 -0.25
CA GLU A 85 20.47 12.25 -1.39
C GLU A 85 20.66 11.57 -2.75
N GLU A 86 21.60 10.64 -2.88
CA GLU A 86 21.80 9.87 -4.10
C GLU A 86 20.61 8.96 -4.40
N GLU A 87 20.16 8.19 -3.39
CA GLU A 87 18.96 7.36 -3.49
C GLU A 87 17.71 8.20 -3.76
N LYS A 88 17.59 9.35 -3.10
CA LYS A 88 16.50 10.30 -3.35
C LYS A 88 16.45 10.76 -4.80
N LYS A 89 17.61 11.10 -5.38
CA LYS A 89 17.70 11.49 -6.78
C LYS A 89 17.28 10.36 -7.70
N LEU A 90 17.78 9.13 -7.47
CA LEU A 90 17.40 7.94 -8.24
C LEU A 90 15.89 7.68 -8.17
N LEU A 91 15.30 7.75 -7.00
CA LEU A 91 13.86 7.59 -6.83
C LEU A 91 13.06 8.64 -7.59
N ASN A 92 13.48 9.91 -7.55
CA ASN A 92 12.80 10.98 -8.27
C ASN A 92 12.91 10.83 -9.79
N GLU A 93 14.06 10.38 -10.29
CA GLU A 93 14.27 10.11 -11.72
C GLU A 93 13.45 8.90 -12.19
N TRP A 94 13.33 7.88 -11.35
CA TRP A 94 12.57 6.66 -11.65
C TRP A 94 11.07 6.84 -11.48
N ASN A 95 10.64 7.78 -10.62
CA ASN A 95 9.23 7.92 -10.22
C ASN A 95 8.33 8.38 -11.37
N LEU A 96 7.24 7.67 -11.58
CA LEU A 96 6.20 8.03 -12.54
C LEU A 96 4.90 8.51 -11.88
N VAL A 97 4.52 7.92 -10.76
CA VAL A 97 3.16 8.12 -10.20
C VAL A 97 3.11 8.33 -8.69
N ALA A 98 4.18 8.01 -7.96
CA ALA A 98 4.18 8.18 -6.52
C ALA A 98 4.14 9.67 -6.13
N LYS A 99 3.20 10.03 -5.27
CA LYS A 99 3.06 11.38 -4.70
C LYS A 99 3.82 11.54 -3.39
N THR A 100 4.08 10.44 -2.70
CA THR A 100 4.76 10.42 -1.40
C THR A 100 6.06 9.64 -1.51
N ILE A 101 7.17 10.36 -1.51
CA ILE A 101 8.54 9.81 -1.51
C ILE A 101 9.24 10.40 -0.29
N LEU A 102 9.55 9.55 0.70
CA LEU A 102 10.07 9.99 2.00
C LEU A 102 11.38 9.32 2.35
N HIS A 103 12.14 9.98 3.20
CA HIS A 103 13.25 9.35 3.90
C HIS A 103 12.74 8.19 4.77
N VAL A 104 13.52 7.14 4.94
CA VAL A 104 13.11 5.97 5.72
C VAL A 104 12.73 6.34 7.16
N ASP A 105 13.38 7.32 7.77
CA ASP A 105 13.05 7.79 9.12
C ASP A 105 11.68 8.47 9.18
N GLU A 106 11.28 9.20 8.15
CA GLU A 106 9.93 9.79 8.05
C GLU A 106 8.85 8.70 7.93
N TRP A 107 9.14 7.62 7.19
CA TRP A 107 8.26 6.46 7.15
C TRP A 107 8.09 5.81 8.51
N LEU A 108 9.19 5.64 9.27
CA LEU A 108 9.13 5.07 10.63
C LEU A 108 8.31 5.94 11.58
N GLU A 109 8.41 7.27 11.49
CA GLU A 109 7.55 8.18 12.26
C GLU A 109 6.07 8.03 11.88
N ILE A 110 5.76 7.91 10.58
CA ILE A 110 4.39 7.66 10.11
C ILE A 110 3.85 6.33 10.63
N PHE A 111 4.66 5.26 10.64
CA PHE A 111 4.24 3.99 11.23
C PHE A 111 3.89 4.12 12.70
N LYS A 112 4.70 4.85 13.44
CA LYS A 112 4.46 5.14 14.86
C LYS A 112 3.18 5.95 15.08
N GLU A 113 2.97 7.01 14.29
CA GLU A 113 1.77 7.84 14.37
C GLU A 113 0.48 7.07 14.05
N THR A 114 0.53 6.16 13.09
CA THR A 114 -0.64 5.39 12.62
C THR A 114 -0.86 4.08 13.34
N GLY A 115 0.06 3.68 14.21
CA GLY A 115 0.00 2.39 14.91
C GLY A 115 0.27 1.19 13.99
N TYR A 116 0.92 1.40 12.84
CA TYR A 116 1.28 0.31 11.93
C TYR A 116 2.38 -0.56 12.54
N THR A 117 2.12 -1.84 12.72
CA THR A 117 3.04 -2.82 13.32
C THR A 117 3.40 -3.97 12.38
N GLY A 118 2.98 -3.90 11.12
CA GLY A 118 3.30 -4.90 10.11
C GLY A 118 4.75 -4.82 9.63
N ASP A 119 5.09 -5.75 8.75
CA ASP A 119 6.39 -5.78 8.10
C ASP A 119 6.45 -4.78 6.93
N TYR A 120 7.66 -4.38 6.53
CA TYR A 120 7.84 -3.43 5.45
C TYR A 120 9.15 -3.66 4.69
N TYR A 121 9.19 -3.14 3.47
CA TYR A 121 10.37 -3.13 2.63
C TYR A 121 10.51 -1.78 1.91
N TRP A 122 11.71 -1.21 1.96
CA TRP A 122 12.06 -0.01 1.20
C TRP A 122 12.56 -0.39 -0.18
N PHE A 123 11.90 0.12 -1.20
CA PHE A 123 12.38 0.00 -2.58
C PHE A 123 13.19 1.24 -2.94
N THR A 124 14.38 1.01 -3.48
CA THR A 124 15.22 2.01 -4.17
C THR A 124 15.68 1.38 -5.49
N PRO A 125 15.62 2.11 -6.62
CA PRO A 125 16.05 1.61 -7.93
C PRO A 125 17.50 1.18 -7.96
#